data_74abb008d5a537bca0c1f712ef461302
#
_entry.id   74abb008d5a537bca0c1f712ef461302
#
_cell.length_a   1.000
_cell.length_b   1.000
_cell.length_c   1.000
_cell.angle_alpha   90.00
_cell.angle_beta   90.00
_cell.angle_gamma   90.00
#
_symmetry.space_group_name_H-M   'P 1'
#
loop_
_entity.id
_entity.type
_entity.pdbx_description
1 polymer ?
#
loop_
_entity_poly.entity_id
_entity_poly.type
_entity_poly.pdbx_seq_one_letter_code
_entity_poly.pdbx_strand_id
1 'polypeptide(L)'
;MEDSSVVVEGNFARKAATEAADEYQAFSFGRIGIKPQLTLLFRKATGEVEGFAYADFRGISAIDENAGFKIRFDTRTVKVEGRNLRQLFQYICLHRAAEIVEIDEWMTLQLPEDRAVVWRVG
;
A
#
# COMPACT_ATOMS: atom_id res chain seq x y z
N MET A 1 -19.88 22.32 -3.37
CA MET A 1 -19.07 22.68 -2.96
C MET A 1 -18.82 23.48 -2.57
N GLU A 2 -19.08 23.59 -2.31
CA GLU A 2 -18.66 24.22 -1.91
C GLU A 2 -18.11 24.93 -1.42
N ASP A 3 -18.61 25.43 -1.18
CA ASP A 3 -18.08 26.24 -0.55
C ASP A 3 -16.92 26.17 0.01
N SER A 4 -16.58 25.40 0.25
CA SER A 4 -15.28 25.22 0.78
C SER A 4 -14.22 25.93 0.02
N SER A 5 -14.45 26.24 -1.16
CA SER A 5 -13.49 26.96 -1.97
C SER A 5 -13.15 28.32 -1.41
N VAL A 6 -13.96 28.86 -0.54
CA VAL A 6 -13.68 30.14 0.09
C VAL A 6 -12.88 30.00 1.35
N VAL A 7 -12.52 28.80 1.72
CA VAL A 7 -11.73 28.56 2.91
C VAL A 7 -10.34 29.13 2.72
N VAL A 8 -9.77 29.66 3.77
CA VAL A 8 -8.40 30.14 3.76
C VAL A 8 -7.47 29.02 3.28
N GLU A 9 -6.58 29.37 2.38
CA GLU A 9 -5.74 28.39 1.73
C GLU A 9 -5.00 27.48 2.70
N GLY A 10 -4.45 28.02 3.76
CA GLY A 10 -3.71 27.20 4.73
C GLY A 10 -4.58 26.14 5.37
N ASN A 11 -5.80 26.52 5.73
CA ASN A 11 -6.72 25.58 6.32
C ASN A 11 -7.18 24.54 5.33
N PHE A 12 -7.40 24.97 4.10
CA PHE A 12 -7.82 24.05 3.06
C PHE A 12 -6.74 23.00 2.79
N ALA A 13 -5.50 23.41 2.68
CA ALA A 13 -4.41 22.50 2.43
C ALA A 13 -4.26 21.49 3.56
N ARG A 14 -4.39 21.94 4.81
CA ARG A 14 -4.30 21.05 5.96
C ARG A 14 -5.43 20.04 5.96
N LYS A 15 -6.64 20.49 5.65
CA LYS A 15 -7.79 19.61 5.60
C LYS A 15 -7.63 18.58 4.48
N ALA A 16 -7.16 19.00 3.32
CA ALA A 16 -6.96 18.09 2.20
C ALA A 16 -5.92 17.02 2.55
N ALA A 17 -4.82 17.42 3.20
CA ALA A 17 -3.80 16.45 3.61
C ALA A 17 -4.35 15.45 4.61
N THR A 18 -5.18 15.91 5.57
CA THR A 18 -5.78 15.04 6.55
C THR A 18 -6.76 14.07 5.88
N GLU A 19 -7.55 14.56 4.95
CA GLU A 19 -8.48 13.71 4.22
C GLU A 19 -7.74 12.67 3.40
N ALA A 20 -6.66 13.06 2.74
CA ALA A 20 -5.86 12.12 1.96
C ALA A 20 -5.27 11.03 2.86
N ALA A 21 -4.81 11.40 4.06
CA ALA A 21 -4.28 10.43 5.00
C ALA A 21 -5.37 9.49 5.48
N ASP A 22 -6.57 10.03 5.78
CA ASP A 22 -7.67 9.22 6.25
C ASP A 22 -8.17 8.24 5.19
N GLU A 23 -8.07 8.62 3.93
CA GLU A 23 -8.49 7.78 2.83
C GLU A 23 -7.43 6.77 2.41
N TYR A 24 -6.21 6.89 2.93
CA TYR A 24 -5.14 6.00 2.55
C TYR A 24 -5.45 4.56 2.93
N GLN A 25 -5.20 3.66 1.98
CA GLN A 25 -5.25 2.22 2.23
C GLN A 25 -3.96 1.63 1.69
N ALA A 26 -3.24 0.93 2.56
CA ALA A 26 -1.93 0.37 2.20
C ALA A 26 -2.05 -0.67 1.10
N PHE A 27 -3.18 -1.38 1.03
CA PHE A 27 -3.37 -2.42 0.04
C PHE A 27 -4.84 -2.68 -0.22
N SER A 28 -5.11 -3.27 -1.37
CA SER A 28 -6.44 -3.78 -1.69
C SER A 28 -6.32 -5.26 -2.05
N PHE A 29 -7.42 -5.97 -1.98
CA PHE A 29 -7.40 -7.42 -2.19
C PHE A 29 -8.73 -7.87 -2.79
N GLY A 30 -8.69 -9.06 -3.41
CA GLY A 30 -9.87 -9.67 -3.96
C GLY A 30 -10.74 -10.30 -2.88
N ARG A 31 -12.01 -10.46 -3.20
CA ARG A 31 -12.95 -11.06 -2.25
C ARG A 31 -12.60 -12.51 -1.98
N ILE A 32 -12.91 -12.95 -0.76
CA ILE A 32 -12.74 -14.34 -0.38
C ILE A 32 -13.64 -15.21 -1.26
N GLY A 33 -13.09 -16.31 -1.76
CA GLY A 33 -13.84 -17.25 -2.60
C GLY A 33 -13.85 -16.91 -4.08
N ILE A 34 -13.31 -15.77 -4.47
CA ILE A 34 -13.18 -15.38 -5.87
C ILE A 34 -11.80 -15.84 -6.37
N LYS A 35 -11.64 -15.89 -7.69
CA LYS A 35 -10.38 -16.29 -8.31
C LYS A 35 -9.21 -15.44 -7.81
N PRO A 36 -8.01 -16.01 -7.71
CA PRO A 36 -6.82 -15.24 -7.36
C PRO A 36 -6.63 -14.08 -8.34
N GLN A 37 -5.93 -13.05 -7.87
CA GLN A 37 -5.61 -11.91 -8.72
C GLN A 37 -4.57 -12.32 -9.75
N LEU A 38 -4.65 -11.73 -10.93
CA LEU A 38 -3.67 -12.02 -11.98
C LEU A 38 -2.41 -11.19 -11.83
N THR A 39 -2.53 -10.00 -11.29
CA THR A 39 -1.44 -9.03 -11.22
C THR A 39 -1.43 -8.38 -9.85
N LEU A 40 -0.23 -8.14 -9.34
CA LEU A 40 -0.03 -7.34 -8.13
C LEU A 40 0.57 -6.00 -8.56
N LEU A 41 -0.11 -4.91 -8.23
CA LEU A 41 0.31 -3.56 -8.57
C LEU A 41 0.99 -2.90 -7.38
N PHE A 42 2.05 -2.14 -7.66
CA PHE A 42 2.73 -1.31 -6.68
C PHE A 42 2.57 0.13 -7.10
N ARG A 43 1.91 0.92 -6.27
CA ARG A 43 1.71 2.35 -6.53
C ARG A 43 2.62 3.12 -5.60
N LYS A 44 3.60 3.81 -6.16
CA LYS A 44 4.57 4.56 -5.37
C LYS A 44 4.03 5.93 -5.00
N ALA A 45 4.58 6.51 -3.94
CA ALA A 45 4.18 7.84 -3.48
C ALA A 45 4.39 8.90 -4.57
N THR A 46 5.31 8.66 -5.49
CA THR A 46 5.55 9.55 -6.62
C THR A 46 4.43 9.50 -7.67
N GLY A 47 3.54 8.51 -7.56
CA GLY A 47 2.50 8.29 -8.57
C GLY A 47 2.85 7.21 -9.58
N GLU A 48 4.09 6.76 -9.59
CA GLU A 48 4.50 5.67 -10.48
C GLU A 48 3.80 4.38 -10.08
N VAL A 49 3.34 3.62 -11.08
CA VAL A 49 2.69 2.34 -10.86
C VAL A 49 3.43 1.26 -11.62
N GLU A 50 3.75 0.17 -10.95
CA GLU A 50 4.43 -0.95 -11.56
C GLU A 50 3.66 -2.23 -11.20
N GLY A 51 3.47 -3.11 -12.18
CA GLY A 51 2.71 -4.34 -11.98
C GLY A 51 3.54 -5.56 -12.29
N PHE A 52 3.28 -6.64 -11.54
CA PHE A 52 3.91 -7.93 -11.75
C PHE A 52 2.83 -9.00 -11.80
N ALA A 53 2.93 -9.88 -12.77
CA ALA A 53 2.01 -11.00 -12.85
C ALA A 53 2.30 -11.97 -11.72
N TYR A 54 1.25 -12.46 -11.06
CA TYR A 54 1.43 -13.51 -10.06
C TYR A 54 2.02 -14.78 -10.67
N ALA A 55 1.84 -14.98 -11.98
CA ALA A 55 2.49 -16.10 -12.64
C ALA A 55 4.00 -16.07 -12.53
N ASP A 56 4.58 -14.87 -12.36
CA ASP A 56 6.01 -14.69 -12.20
C ASP A 56 6.47 -14.69 -10.75
N PHE A 57 5.56 -14.88 -9.81
CA PHE A 57 5.86 -14.91 -8.39
C PHE A 57 6.67 -16.16 -8.07
N ARG A 58 7.80 -15.99 -7.38
CA ARG A 58 8.71 -17.08 -7.03
C ARG A 58 8.86 -17.29 -5.55
N GLY A 59 8.39 -16.36 -4.75
CA GLY A 59 8.43 -16.53 -3.31
C GLY A 59 8.41 -15.22 -2.57
N ILE A 60 8.23 -15.33 -1.26
CA ILE A 60 8.20 -14.19 -0.38
C ILE A 60 8.93 -14.57 0.90
N SER A 61 9.66 -13.63 1.48
CA SER A 61 10.39 -13.88 2.73
C SER A 61 10.34 -12.67 3.62
N ALA A 62 10.37 -12.90 4.92
CA ALA A 62 10.34 -11.84 5.92
C ALA A 62 11.06 -12.30 7.17
N ILE A 63 11.69 -11.34 7.86
CA ILE A 63 12.17 -11.58 9.22
C ILE A 63 11.02 -11.32 10.18
N ASP A 64 10.28 -10.22 9.92
CA ASP A 64 9.09 -9.87 10.67
C ASP A 64 8.07 -9.39 9.65
N GLU A 65 7.12 -10.24 9.32
CA GLU A 65 6.13 -9.96 8.28
C GLU A 65 5.25 -8.76 8.61
N ASN A 66 5.23 -8.34 9.87
CA ASN A 66 4.47 -7.16 10.27
C ASN A 66 5.20 -5.87 9.92
N ALA A 67 6.52 -5.92 9.77
CA ALA A 67 7.35 -4.75 9.46
C ALA A 67 7.74 -4.69 7.99
N GLY A 68 7.68 -5.79 7.27
CA GLY A 68 8.02 -5.78 5.87
C GLY A 68 8.44 -7.15 5.35
N PHE A 69 8.71 -7.20 4.06
CA PHE A 69 9.04 -8.46 3.40
C PHE A 69 9.64 -8.20 2.02
N LYS A 70 10.18 -9.25 1.43
CA LYS A 70 10.70 -9.21 0.06
C LYS A 70 9.88 -10.19 -0.77
N ILE A 71 9.43 -9.74 -1.94
CA ILE A 71 8.70 -10.57 -2.88
C ILE A 71 9.63 -10.81 -4.07
N ARG A 72 9.83 -12.08 -4.41
CA ARG A 72 10.67 -12.43 -5.55
C ARG A 72 9.79 -12.77 -6.73
N PHE A 73 9.99 -12.01 -7.81
CA PHE A 73 9.41 -12.30 -9.12
C PHE A 73 10.54 -12.77 -10.04
N ASP A 74 10.20 -13.32 -11.19
CA ASP A 74 11.19 -13.82 -12.15
C ASP A 74 12.29 -12.80 -12.46
N THR A 75 11.88 -11.54 -12.65
CA THR A 75 12.80 -10.51 -13.14
C THR A 75 13.29 -9.58 -12.05
N ARG A 76 12.69 -9.61 -10.86
CA ARG A 76 12.99 -8.61 -9.87
C ARG A 76 12.53 -9.03 -8.47
N THR A 77 13.27 -8.56 -7.47
CA THR A 77 12.85 -8.65 -6.08
C THR A 77 12.36 -7.28 -5.63
N VAL A 78 11.17 -7.24 -5.04
CA VAL A 78 10.57 -6.01 -4.55
C VAL A 78 10.56 -6.08 -3.03
N LYS A 79 11.11 -5.03 -2.41
CA LYS A 79 11.14 -4.93 -0.95
C LYS A 79 10.01 -3.98 -0.51
N VAL A 80 9.25 -4.41 0.48
CA VAL A 80 8.15 -3.63 1.05
C VAL A 80 8.44 -3.42 2.53
N GLU A 81 8.37 -2.16 2.98
CA GLU A 81 8.58 -1.81 4.39
C GLU A 81 7.42 -0.97 4.90
N GLY A 82 7.05 -1.22 6.14
CA GLY A 82 5.94 -0.50 6.73
C GLY A 82 5.63 -0.99 8.13
N ARG A 83 4.36 -0.97 8.49
CA ARG A 83 3.90 -1.49 9.78
C ARG A 83 2.54 -2.15 9.62
N ASN A 84 2.26 -3.10 10.50
CA ASN A 84 0.99 -3.83 10.54
C ASN A 84 0.70 -4.52 9.20
N LEU A 85 1.72 -5.15 8.63
CA LEU A 85 1.65 -5.72 7.29
C LEU A 85 1.38 -7.21 7.25
N ARG A 86 1.14 -7.84 8.41
CA ARG A 86 0.95 -9.30 8.45
C ARG A 86 -0.18 -9.77 7.55
N GLN A 87 -1.29 -9.06 7.56
CA GLN A 87 -2.43 -9.44 6.74
C GLN A 87 -2.11 -9.30 5.25
N LEU A 88 -1.41 -8.23 4.89
CA LEU A 88 -0.96 -8.05 3.51
C LEU A 88 -0.06 -9.21 3.09
N PHE A 89 0.89 -9.59 3.95
CA PHE A 89 1.77 -10.73 3.68
C PHE A 89 0.95 -11.97 3.37
N GLN A 90 -0.06 -12.25 4.18
CA GLN A 90 -0.92 -13.41 3.99
C GLN A 90 -1.69 -13.35 2.68
N TYR A 91 -2.22 -12.17 2.34
CA TYR A 91 -2.95 -12.00 1.07
C TYR A 91 -2.05 -12.20 -0.14
N ILE A 92 -0.78 -11.79 -0.05
CA ILE A 92 0.16 -12.04 -1.13
C ILE A 92 0.39 -13.53 -1.30
N CYS A 93 0.57 -14.26 -0.19
CA CYS A 93 0.76 -15.70 -0.24
C CYS A 93 -0.42 -16.40 -0.89
N LEU A 94 -1.61 -15.86 -0.75
CA LEU A 94 -2.82 -16.43 -1.32
C LEU A 94 -3.12 -15.88 -2.72
N HIS A 95 -2.25 -15.03 -3.25
CA HIS A 95 -2.43 -14.33 -4.54
C HIS A 95 -3.69 -13.47 -4.55
N ARG A 96 -4.06 -12.92 -3.39
CA ARG A 96 -5.26 -12.10 -3.27
C ARG A 96 -4.98 -10.61 -3.21
N ALA A 97 -3.77 -10.21 -2.86
CA ALA A 97 -3.43 -8.80 -2.85
C ALA A 97 -3.43 -8.27 -4.29
N ALA A 98 -4.17 -7.21 -4.53
CA ALA A 98 -4.31 -6.63 -5.86
C ALA A 98 -3.43 -5.40 -6.04
N GLU A 99 -3.25 -4.61 -4.98
CA GLU A 99 -2.48 -3.38 -5.07
C GLU A 99 -1.86 -3.07 -3.72
N ILE A 100 -0.62 -2.57 -3.75
CA ILE A 100 0.09 -2.07 -2.58
C ILE A 100 0.37 -0.59 -2.84
N VAL A 101 0.05 0.26 -1.87
CA VAL A 101 0.15 1.72 -2.03
C VAL A 101 1.16 2.27 -1.04
N GLU A 102 2.22 2.89 -1.57
CA GLU A 102 3.24 3.56 -0.78
C GLU A 102 2.78 4.98 -0.43
N ILE A 103 2.98 5.38 0.82
CA ILE A 103 2.67 6.73 1.26
C ILE A 103 3.96 7.35 1.81
N ASP A 104 4.08 8.67 1.72
CA ASP A 104 5.24 9.36 2.27
C ASP A 104 5.36 9.08 3.77
N GLU A 105 6.57 8.82 4.21
CA GLU A 105 6.81 8.41 5.58
C GLU A 105 6.30 9.43 6.59
N TRP A 106 6.43 10.72 6.28
CA TRP A 106 6.00 11.76 7.21
C TRP A 106 4.48 11.74 7.45
N MET A 107 3.71 11.26 6.48
CA MET A 107 2.26 11.17 6.62
C MET A 107 1.85 10.06 7.58
N THR A 108 2.75 9.12 7.83
CA THR A 108 2.49 8.00 8.73
C THR A 108 2.12 8.50 10.13
N LEU A 109 2.69 9.63 10.54
CA LEU A 109 2.43 10.20 11.86
C LEU A 109 0.99 10.67 12.03
N GLN A 110 0.26 10.85 10.93
CA GLN A 110 -1.12 11.32 10.95
C GLN A 110 -2.12 10.15 10.91
N LEU A 111 -1.63 8.92 10.85
CA LEU A 111 -2.48 7.75 10.75
C LEU A 111 -2.54 7.02 12.09
N PRO A 112 -3.68 6.37 12.41
CA PRO A 112 -3.78 5.57 13.63
C PRO A 112 -2.68 4.51 13.66
N GLU A 113 -2.17 4.23 14.85
CA GLU A 113 -1.04 3.31 15.02
C GLU A 113 -1.37 1.88 14.60
N ASP A 114 -2.64 1.51 14.65
CA ASP A 114 -3.06 0.14 14.31
C ASP A 114 -3.35 -0.03 12.82
N ARG A 115 -3.28 1.04 12.04
CA ARG A 115 -3.52 0.95 10.60
C ARG A 115 -2.29 0.41 9.88
N ALA A 116 -2.54 -0.44 8.87
CA ALA A 116 -1.48 -0.91 7.99
C ALA A 116 -0.96 0.26 7.16
N VAL A 117 0.36 0.41 7.10
CA VAL A 117 0.99 1.49 6.34
C VAL A 117 2.22 0.94 5.62
N VAL A 118 2.36 1.28 4.35
CA VAL A 118 3.55 0.98 3.55
C VAL A 118 4.25 2.30 3.27
N TRP A 119 5.48 2.44 3.73
CA TRP A 119 6.23 3.68 3.47
C TRP A 119 7.41 3.49 2.53
N ARG A 120 7.68 2.27 2.10
CA ARG A 120 8.74 2.05 1.11
C ARG A 120 8.43 0.82 0.27
N VAL A 121 8.54 0.99 -1.04
CA VAL A 121 8.44 -0.07 -2.03
C VAL A 121 9.63 0.09 -2.97
N GLY A 122 10.47 -0.95 -3.09
CA GLY A 122 11.62 -0.79 -3.98
C GLY A 122 12.54 -1.97 -4.16
#